data_56cc1c7d10b121c9eb59490a8a80677a
#
_entry.id   56cc1c7d10b121c9eb59490a8a80677a
#
_cell.length_a   1.000
_cell.length_b   1.000
_cell.length_c   1.000
_cell.angle_alpha   90.00
_cell.angle_beta   90.00
_cell.angle_gamma   90.00
#
_symmetry.space_group_name_H-M   'P 1'
#
loop_
_entity.id
_entity.type
_entity.pdbx_description
1 polymer ?
#
loop_
_entity_poly.entity_id
_entity_poly.type
_entity_poly.pdbx_seq_one_letter_code
_entity_poly.pdbx_strand_id
1 'polypeptide(L)'
;MKKSIKLTLCALAISLSVQAQAVTHAVIETNMGNIQLELDEVKAPKTVANFVNYAKKGFYDNTIFHRVIDNFMIQGGGFTENMVQKSTDKAITNEAYNGLKNNVGTIAMARTGDPNSATSQFFINTADNDFLNFKSKTPQGYGYAVFGKVTSGMDVVRKISKVKTATRGFHQDVPTEAVIIRKVSIK
;
A
#
# COMPACT_ATOMS: atom_id res chain seq x y z
N MET A 1 -62.95 -6.14 45.32
CA MET A 1 -62.63 -6.20 43.85
C MET A 1 -61.14 -5.86 43.68
N LYS A 2 -60.26 -6.88 43.46
CA LYS A 2 -58.80 -6.68 43.27
C LYS A 2 -58.52 -6.68 41.76
N LYS A 3 -58.06 -5.53 41.22
CA LYS A 3 -57.62 -5.43 39.80
C LYS A 3 -56.18 -5.85 39.72
N SER A 4 -55.91 -6.96 39.06
CA SER A 4 -54.50 -7.37 38.69
C SER A 4 -54.09 -6.65 37.47
N ILE A 5 -52.99 -5.87 37.58
CA ILE A 5 -52.30 -5.22 36.46
C ILE A 5 -51.25 -6.22 35.96
N LYS A 6 -51.46 -6.71 34.72
CA LYS A 6 -50.46 -7.53 34.00
C LYS A 6 -49.47 -6.60 33.36
N LEU A 7 -48.23 -6.63 33.86
CA LEU A 7 -47.08 -5.92 33.27
C LEU A 7 -46.51 -6.77 32.12
N THR A 8 -46.75 -6.36 30.89
CA THR A 8 -46.16 -7.01 29.71
C THR A 8 -44.76 -6.45 29.47
N LEU A 9 -43.73 -7.26 29.73
CA LEU A 9 -42.34 -6.92 29.49
C LEU A 9 -42.05 -7.16 28.00
N CYS A 10 -41.98 -6.09 27.18
CA CYS A 10 -41.44 -6.17 25.80
C CYS A 10 -39.94 -6.22 25.86
N ALA A 11 -39.36 -7.41 25.64
CA ALA A 11 -37.92 -7.56 25.44
C ALA A 11 -37.55 -7.09 24.01
N LEU A 12 -36.91 -5.94 23.92
CA LEU A 12 -36.36 -5.40 22.69
C LEU A 12 -35.03 -6.14 22.38
N ALA A 13 -35.06 -7.11 21.47
CA ALA A 13 -33.89 -7.80 20.99
C ALA A 13 -33.15 -6.87 20.00
N ILE A 14 -32.10 -6.23 20.47
CA ILE A 14 -31.17 -5.48 19.60
C ILE A 14 -30.29 -6.51 18.90
N SER A 15 -30.58 -6.81 17.63
CA SER A 15 -29.69 -7.59 16.76
C SER A 15 -28.50 -6.71 16.34
N LEU A 16 -27.35 -6.90 16.97
CA LEU A 16 -26.08 -6.37 16.44
C LEU A 16 -25.75 -7.12 15.16
N SER A 17 -26.04 -6.53 14.01
CA SER A 17 -25.49 -6.99 12.75
C SER A 17 -24.00 -6.63 12.70
N VAL A 18 -23.12 -7.62 12.92
CA VAL A 18 -21.71 -7.51 12.62
C VAL A 18 -21.59 -7.44 11.09
N GLN A 19 -21.47 -6.23 10.57
CA GLN A 19 -21.16 -6.03 9.16
C GLN A 19 -19.72 -6.49 8.94
N ALA A 20 -19.54 -7.64 8.29
CA ALA A 20 -18.22 -8.06 7.83
C ALA A 20 -17.73 -6.99 6.84
N GLN A 21 -16.69 -6.25 7.25
CA GLN A 21 -16.09 -5.23 6.42
C GLN A 21 -15.39 -5.94 5.25
N ALA A 22 -15.83 -5.65 4.03
CA ALA A 22 -15.22 -6.24 2.84
C ALA A 22 -13.75 -5.81 2.77
N VAL A 23 -12.85 -6.78 2.72
CA VAL A 23 -11.42 -6.54 2.56
C VAL A 23 -11.15 -6.24 1.10
N THR A 24 -10.57 -5.08 0.79
CA THR A 24 -10.20 -4.74 -0.57
C THR A 24 -8.93 -5.48 -0.97
N HIS A 25 -9.01 -6.19 -2.07
CA HIS A 25 -7.87 -6.88 -2.68
C HIS A 25 -7.42 -6.15 -3.95
N ALA A 26 -6.11 -6.21 -4.21
CA ALA A 26 -5.53 -5.71 -5.46
C ALA A 26 -4.57 -6.74 -6.06
N VAL A 27 -4.40 -6.67 -7.39
CA VAL A 27 -3.40 -7.47 -8.10
C VAL A 27 -2.52 -6.53 -8.89
N ILE A 28 -1.20 -6.57 -8.63
CA ILE A 28 -0.17 -5.93 -9.45
C ILE A 28 0.31 -6.98 -10.46
N GLU A 29 -0.04 -6.80 -11.72
CA GLU A 29 0.40 -7.64 -12.82
C GLU A 29 1.73 -7.12 -13.37
N THR A 30 2.79 -7.92 -13.33
CA THR A 30 4.11 -7.51 -13.83
C THR A 30 4.56 -8.41 -14.98
N ASN A 31 5.62 -8.01 -15.69
CA ASN A 31 6.28 -8.87 -16.67
C ASN A 31 7.07 -10.04 -16.00
N MET A 32 7.16 -10.07 -14.66
CA MET A 32 7.83 -11.14 -13.90
C MET A 32 6.85 -12.03 -13.13
N GLY A 33 5.54 -11.72 -13.15
CA GLY A 33 4.47 -12.44 -12.45
C GLY A 33 3.53 -11.50 -11.70
N ASN A 34 2.53 -12.07 -11.02
CA ASN A 34 1.49 -11.35 -10.32
C ASN A 34 1.78 -11.27 -8.82
N ILE A 35 1.49 -10.12 -8.22
CA ILE A 35 1.57 -9.88 -6.79
C ILE A 35 0.17 -9.54 -6.30
N GLN A 36 -0.38 -10.34 -5.39
CA GLN A 36 -1.70 -10.11 -4.81
C GLN A 36 -1.56 -9.41 -3.46
N LEU A 37 -2.41 -8.42 -3.23
CA LEU A 37 -2.41 -7.59 -2.05
C LEU A 37 -3.75 -7.66 -1.33
N GLU A 38 -3.70 -7.60 -0.01
CA GLU A 38 -4.80 -7.25 0.88
C GLU A 38 -4.54 -5.84 1.42
N LEU A 39 -5.52 -4.94 1.24
CA LEU A 39 -5.42 -3.53 1.62
C LEU A 39 -6.20 -3.28 2.92
N ASP A 40 -5.61 -2.52 3.86
CA ASP A 40 -6.18 -2.25 5.18
C ASP A 40 -6.87 -0.87 5.19
N GLU A 41 -8.12 -0.83 4.75
CA GLU A 41 -8.94 0.38 4.72
C GLU A 41 -9.28 0.91 6.12
N VAL A 42 -9.22 0.06 7.13
CA VAL A 42 -9.52 0.45 8.52
C VAL A 42 -8.39 1.27 9.09
N LYS A 43 -7.14 0.81 8.91
CA LYS A 43 -5.96 1.46 9.46
C LYS A 43 -5.35 2.53 8.56
N ALA A 44 -5.58 2.44 7.25
CA ALA A 44 -5.01 3.37 6.27
C ALA A 44 -6.04 3.84 5.23
N PRO A 45 -7.22 4.37 5.63
CA PRO A 45 -8.32 4.66 4.73
C PRO A 45 -7.96 5.64 3.61
N LYS A 46 -7.21 6.71 3.91
CA LYS A 46 -6.81 7.71 2.91
C LYS A 46 -5.78 7.14 1.94
N THR A 47 -4.85 6.38 2.45
CA THR A 47 -3.78 5.76 1.68
C THR A 47 -4.34 4.69 0.74
N VAL A 48 -5.23 3.83 1.23
CA VAL A 48 -5.90 2.82 0.40
C VAL A 48 -6.76 3.50 -0.67
N ALA A 49 -7.60 4.49 -0.31
CA ALA A 49 -8.42 5.22 -1.27
C ALA A 49 -7.58 5.87 -2.38
N ASN A 50 -6.42 6.45 -2.04
CA ASN A 50 -5.48 7.02 -2.98
C ASN A 50 -4.92 5.98 -3.96
N PHE A 51 -4.42 4.85 -3.45
CA PHE A 51 -3.89 3.75 -4.27
C PHE A 51 -4.97 3.18 -5.20
N VAL A 52 -6.17 2.93 -4.67
CA VAL A 52 -7.32 2.43 -5.44
C VAL A 52 -7.73 3.41 -6.55
N ASN A 53 -7.73 4.72 -6.25
CA ASN A 53 -8.04 5.76 -7.25
C ASN A 53 -7.03 5.74 -8.40
N TYR A 54 -5.72 5.70 -8.13
CA TYR A 54 -4.69 5.57 -9.16
C TYR A 54 -4.84 4.27 -9.96
N ALA A 55 -5.11 3.14 -9.30
CA ALA A 55 -5.32 1.86 -9.97
C ALA A 55 -6.53 1.90 -10.92
N LYS A 56 -7.68 2.42 -10.46
CA LYS A 56 -8.91 2.53 -11.26
C LYS A 56 -8.76 3.48 -12.45
N LYS A 57 -7.91 4.51 -12.35
CA LYS A 57 -7.58 5.41 -13.48
C LYS A 57 -6.60 4.79 -14.49
N GLY A 58 -6.09 3.57 -14.26
CA GLY A 58 -5.04 2.97 -15.07
C GLY A 58 -3.69 3.71 -14.96
N PHE A 59 -3.49 4.50 -13.90
CA PHE A 59 -2.28 5.31 -13.73
C PHE A 59 -1.02 4.45 -13.67
N TYR A 60 -1.12 3.27 -13.03
CA TYR A 60 0.00 2.36 -12.85
C TYR A 60 0.36 1.56 -14.11
N ASP A 61 -0.52 1.56 -15.14
CA ASP A 61 -0.31 0.80 -16.36
C ASP A 61 0.95 1.29 -17.07
N ASN A 62 1.83 0.34 -17.39
CA ASN A 62 3.15 0.57 -18.01
C ASN A 62 4.09 1.47 -17.17
N THR A 63 3.89 1.56 -15.86
CA THR A 63 4.92 2.06 -14.95
C THR A 63 5.91 0.95 -14.60
N ILE A 64 7.02 1.31 -13.96
CA ILE A 64 8.06 0.35 -13.59
C ILE A 64 8.34 0.35 -12.10
N PHE A 65 8.93 -0.76 -11.61
CA PHE A 65 9.71 -0.74 -10.39
C PHE A 65 11.06 -0.08 -10.72
N HIS A 66 11.16 1.21 -10.43
CA HIS A 66 12.30 2.06 -10.85
C HIS A 66 13.44 2.08 -9.84
N ARG A 67 13.24 1.56 -8.62
CA ARG A 67 14.27 1.45 -7.59
C ARG A 67 14.13 0.12 -6.86
N VAL A 68 15.16 -0.69 -6.91
CA VAL A 68 15.19 -2.03 -6.32
C VAL A 68 16.46 -2.20 -5.53
N ILE A 69 16.32 -2.47 -4.23
CA ILE A 69 17.44 -2.74 -3.34
C ILE A 69 17.17 -4.07 -2.63
N ASP A 70 18.07 -5.04 -2.85
CA ASP A 70 17.99 -6.35 -2.21
C ASP A 70 18.05 -6.21 -0.68
N ASN A 71 17.30 -7.09 0.01
CA ASN A 71 17.15 -7.05 1.47
C ASN A 71 16.69 -5.70 2.03
N PHE A 72 15.94 -4.94 1.24
CA PHE A 72 15.32 -3.69 1.66
C PHE A 72 13.92 -3.56 1.09
N MET A 73 13.76 -3.15 -0.18
CA MET A 73 12.44 -2.93 -0.79
C MET A 73 12.51 -2.91 -2.32
N ILE A 74 11.35 -3.04 -2.96
CA ILE A 74 11.14 -2.75 -4.37
C ILE A 74 10.15 -1.59 -4.49
N GLN A 75 10.54 -0.49 -5.15
CA GLN A 75 9.76 0.75 -5.26
C GLN A 75 9.33 1.02 -6.70
N GLY A 76 8.05 1.36 -6.89
CA GLY A 76 7.49 1.60 -8.21
C GLY A 76 6.29 2.55 -8.20
N GLY A 77 5.56 2.58 -9.33
CA GLY A 77 4.29 3.28 -9.47
C GLY A 77 4.39 4.79 -9.74
N GLY A 78 5.54 5.29 -10.23
CA GLY A 78 5.69 6.72 -10.53
C GLY A 78 6.34 7.04 -11.86
N PHE A 79 7.10 6.10 -12.44
CA PHE A 79 7.91 6.33 -13.63
C PHE A 79 7.54 5.36 -14.77
N THR A 80 7.63 5.85 -15.99
CA THR A 80 7.59 5.02 -17.20
C THR A 80 8.94 4.31 -17.41
N GLU A 81 8.99 3.35 -18.35
CA GLU A 81 10.21 2.65 -18.71
C GLU A 81 11.36 3.59 -19.13
N ASN A 82 11.03 4.74 -19.72
CA ASN A 82 11.99 5.75 -20.11
C ASN A 82 12.42 6.68 -18.95
N MET A 83 12.07 6.35 -17.69
CA MET A 83 12.33 7.15 -16.49
C MET A 83 11.69 8.54 -16.54
N VAL A 84 10.57 8.67 -17.25
CA VAL A 84 9.74 9.88 -17.19
C VAL A 84 8.76 9.74 -16.04
N GLN A 85 8.80 10.69 -15.10
CA GLN A 85 7.84 10.73 -13.99
C GLN A 85 6.45 11.13 -14.50
N LYS A 86 5.43 10.35 -14.14
CA LYS A 86 4.03 10.66 -14.49
C LYS A 86 3.49 11.78 -13.59
N SER A 87 2.67 12.66 -14.15
CA SER A 87 1.99 13.72 -13.39
C SER A 87 1.00 13.10 -12.40
N THR A 88 1.05 13.55 -11.15
CA THR A 88 0.26 12.98 -10.04
C THR A 88 -0.86 13.92 -9.58
N ASP A 89 -1.86 13.37 -8.90
CA ASP A 89 -2.84 14.14 -8.13
C ASP A 89 -2.15 14.79 -6.90
N LYS A 90 -2.91 15.53 -6.10
CA LYS A 90 -2.43 16.15 -4.85
C LYS A 90 -1.93 15.09 -3.87
N ALA A 91 -0.91 15.46 -3.10
CA ALA A 91 -0.37 14.63 -2.03
C ALA A 91 -1.40 14.36 -0.91
N ILE A 92 -1.24 13.24 -0.23
CA ILE A 92 -2.12 12.80 0.86
C ILE A 92 -1.47 12.93 2.22
N THR A 93 -2.30 13.01 3.27
CA THR A 93 -1.85 12.95 4.67
C THR A 93 -1.22 11.58 4.95
N ASN A 94 -0.07 11.59 5.64
CA ASN A 94 0.61 10.37 6.05
C ASN A 94 -0.12 9.69 7.21
N GLU A 95 -0.45 8.42 7.04
CA GLU A 95 -1.12 7.58 8.04
C GLU A 95 -0.17 6.59 8.75
N ALA A 96 1.14 6.82 8.73
CA ALA A 96 2.13 5.89 9.30
C ALA A 96 1.97 5.65 10.82
N TYR A 97 1.24 6.54 11.53
CA TYR A 97 0.90 6.36 12.95
C TYR A 97 -0.20 5.31 13.20
N ASN A 98 -0.65 4.59 12.17
CA ASN A 98 -1.75 3.61 12.22
C ASN A 98 -1.41 2.29 12.93
N GLY A 99 -0.17 2.15 13.41
CA GLY A 99 0.32 0.96 14.13
C GLY A 99 0.81 -0.18 13.24
N LEU A 100 0.62 -0.10 11.91
CA LEU A 100 1.19 -1.07 10.97
C LEU A 100 2.71 -0.87 10.87
N LYS A 101 3.44 -1.97 10.67
CA LYS A 101 4.90 -1.98 10.61
C LYS A 101 5.40 -2.29 9.19
N ASN A 102 6.56 -1.76 8.84
CA ASN A 102 7.24 -2.03 7.57
C ASN A 102 7.98 -3.38 7.62
N ASN A 103 7.22 -4.45 7.87
CA ASN A 103 7.74 -5.82 7.88
C ASN A 103 7.78 -6.41 6.47
N VAL A 104 8.50 -7.51 6.29
CA VAL A 104 8.54 -8.27 5.03
C VAL A 104 7.14 -8.49 4.47
N GLY A 105 6.97 -8.20 3.18
CA GLY A 105 5.71 -8.38 2.45
C GLY A 105 4.69 -7.29 2.65
N THR A 106 4.93 -6.26 3.46
CA THR A 106 4.02 -5.11 3.55
C THR A 106 4.26 -4.13 2.41
N ILE A 107 3.17 -3.45 1.99
CA ILE A 107 3.21 -2.35 1.02
C ILE A 107 3.01 -1.02 1.74
N ALA A 108 3.84 -0.03 1.41
CA ALA A 108 3.80 1.30 2.01
C ALA A 108 3.97 2.40 0.95
N MET A 109 3.52 3.63 1.27
CA MET A 109 3.68 4.77 0.37
C MET A 109 5.09 5.35 0.45
N ALA A 110 5.71 5.55 -0.70
CA ALA A 110 6.90 6.36 -0.83
C ALA A 110 6.57 7.86 -0.69
N ARG A 111 7.51 8.64 -0.16
CA ARG A 111 7.40 10.09 0.05
C ARG A 111 8.75 10.79 -0.03
N THR A 112 8.74 12.09 -0.11
CA THR A 112 9.93 12.94 0.03
C THR A 112 10.26 13.20 1.51
N GLY A 113 11.10 14.16 1.82
CA GLY A 113 11.38 14.60 3.19
C GLY A 113 10.16 15.15 3.93
N ASP A 114 9.17 15.71 3.21
CA ASP A 114 7.89 16.10 3.81
C ASP A 114 7.05 14.84 4.10
N PRO A 115 6.60 14.63 5.36
CA PRO A 115 5.74 13.52 5.71
C PRO A 115 4.47 13.40 4.87
N ASN A 116 3.86 14.51 4.46
CA ASN A 116 2.60 14.57 3.72
C ASN A 116 2.78 14.77 2.21
N SER A 117 3.86 14.27 1.64
CA SER A 117 4.19 14.41 0.21
C SER A 117 3.89 13.16 -0.64
N ALA A 118 3.35 12.10 -0.05
CA ALA A 118 3.03 10.89 -0.78
C ALA A 118 1.96 11.13 -1.86
N THR A 119 2.18 10.60 -3.07
CA THR A 119 1.24 10.67 -4.19
C THR A 119 0.94 9.28 -4.75
N SER A 120 1.60 8.84 -5.82
CA SER A 120 1.34 7.55 -6.47
C SER A 120 2.34 6.45 -6.12
N GLN A 121 3.58 6.82 -5.78
CA GLN A 121 4.65 5.84 -5.60
C GLN A 121 4.48 5.02 -4.31
N PHE A 122 4.75 3.73 -4.42
CA PHE A 122 4.71 2.78 -3.32
C PHE A 122 5.95 1.89 -3.32
N PHE A 123 6.18 1.19 -2.23
CA PHE A 123 7.19 0.14 -2.16
C PHE A 123 6.68 -1.08 -1.42
N ILE A 124 7.25 -2.25 -1.74
CA ILE A 124 7.01 -3.51 -1.04
C ILE A 124 8.28 -3.86 -0.28
N ASN A 125 8.16 -4.07 1.02
CA ASN A 125 9.26 -4.43 1.89
C ASN A 125 9.74 -5.87 1.62
N THR A 126 11.04 -6.06 1.43
CA THR A 126 11.66 -7.38 1.26
C THR A 126 12.47 -7.82 2.48
N ALA A 127 12.56 -6.95 3.49
CA ALA A 127 13.10 -7.18 4.82
C ALA A 127 12.21 -6.49 5.87
N ASP A 128 12.44 -6.78 7.16
CA ASP A 128 11.83 -6.04 8.26
C ASP A 128 12.56 -4.71 8.43
N ASN A 129 11.91 -3.62 8.04
CA ASN A 129 12.51 -2.29 7.96
C ASN A 129 12.02 -1.40 9.11
N ASP A 130 12.34 -1.76 10.36
CA ASP A 130 11.87 -1.06 11.56
C ASP A 130 12.21 0.43 11.60
N PHE A 131 13.29 0.84 10.93
CA PHE A 131 13.70 2.24 10.82
C PHE A 131 12.73 3.09 9.97
N LEU A 132 11.87 2.48 9.15
CA LEU A 132 10.80 3.12 8.38
C LEU A 132 9.50 3.28 9.16
N ASN A 133 9.40 2.72 10.38
CA ASN A 133 8.20 2.79 11.19
C ASN A 133 8.02 4.18 11.81
N PHE A 134 6.74 4.54 12.08
CA PHE A 134 6.42 5.75 12.83
C PHE A 134 7.05 5.71 14.23
N LYS A 135 7.73 6.79 14.61
CA LYS A 135 8.34 7.01 15.93
C LYS A 135 7.79 8.27 16.60
N SER A 136 7.58 9.34 15.82
CA SER A 136 7.12 10.64 16.33
C SER A 136 6.56 11.50 15.21
N LYS A 137 5.79 12.54 15.56
CA LYS A 137 5.24 13.51 14.59
C LYS A 137 6.28 14.59 14.19
N THR A 138 7.48 14.16 13.84
CA THR A 138 8.55 15.01 13.28
C THR A 138 8.84 14.55 11.85
N PRO A 139 9.40 15.38 10.97
CA PRO A 139 9.74 14.98 9.60
C PRO A 139 10.56 13.69 9.52
N GLN A 140 11.54 13.52 10.40
CA GLN A 140 12.42 12.35 10.47
C GLN A 140 11.76 11.14 11.14
N GLY A 141 10.87 11.37 12.12
CA GLY A 141 10.22 10.32 12.92
C GLY A 141 8.88 9.85 12.39
N TYR A 142 8.32 10.51 11.37
CA TYR A 142 6.95 10.23 10.91
C TYR A 142 6.80 8.85 10.26
N GLY A 143 7.87 8.34 9.64
CA GLY A 143 7.87 7.03 9.00
C GLY A 143 7.09 6.99 7.67
N TYR A 144 6.78 5.77 7.22
CA TYR A 144 6.13 5.48 5.95
C TYR A 144 4.84 4.70 6.19
N ALA A 145 3.74 5.17 5.60
CA ALA A 145 2.40 4.62 5.82
C ALA A 145 2.25 3.25 5.15
N VAL A 146 2.30 2.19 5.95
CA VAL A 146 1.88 0.85 5.53
C VAL A 146 0.36 0.85 5.36
N PHE A 147 -0.13 0.29 4.24
CA PHE A 147 -1.54 0.26 3.92
C PHE A 147 -2.05 -1.11 3.43
N GLY A 148 -1.21 -2.13 3.49
CA GLY A 148 -1.57 -3.49 3.09
C GLY A 148 -0.39 -4.45 3.16
N LYS A 149 -0.63 -5.66 2.68
CA LYS A 149 0.36 -6.75 2.65
C LYS A 149 0.18 -7.62 1.41
N VAL A 150 1.25 -8.28 1.00
CA VAL A 150 1.24 -9.32 -0.04
C VAL A 150 0.60 -10.59 0.55
N THR A 151 -0.40 -11.11 -0.14
CA THR A 151 -1.08 -12.37 0.22
C THR A 151 -0.66 -13.53 -0.69
N SER A 152 -0.19 -13.21 -1.92
CA SER A 152 0.35 -14.18 -2.86
C SER A 152 1.37 -13.50 -3.79
N GLY A 153 2.37 -14.24 -4.29
CA GLY A 153 3.40 -13.69 -5.18
C GLY A 153 4.63 -13.11 -4.45
N MET A 154 4.89 -13.50 -3.19
CA MET A 154 6.14 -13.13 -2.51
C MET A 154 7.39 -13.70 -3.18
N ASP A 155 7.28 -14.82 -3.89
CA ASP A 155 8.32 -15.37 -4.76
C ASP A 155 8.63 -14.42 -5.93
N VAL A 156 7.60 -13.81 -6.54
CA VAL A 156 7.74 -12.76 -7.57
C VAL A 156 8.43 -11.53 -6.98
N VAL A 157 7.99 -11.05 -5.80
CA VAL A 157 8.63 -9.91 -5.11
C VAL A 157 10.12 -10.19 -4.85
N ARG A 158 10.45 -11.38 -4.35
CA ARG A 158 11.85 -11.80 -4.11
C ARG A 158 12.65 -11.92 -5.41
N LYS A 159 12.03 -12.41 -6.49
CA LYS A 159 12.66 -12.47 -7.81
C LYS A 159 12.97 -11.06 -8.32
N ILE A 160 12.05 -10.12 -8.18
CA ILE A 160 12.26 -8.71 -8.53
C ILE A 160 13.38 -8.11 -7.67
N SER A 161 13.44 -8.38 -6.37
CA SER A 161 14.46 -7.81 -5.48
C SER A 161 15.89 -8.23 -5.82
N LYS A 162 16.06 -9.29 -6.60
CA LYS A 162 17.37 -9.84 -7.02
C LYS A 162 17.80 -9.43 -8.43
N VAL A 163 17.02 -8.62 -9.13
CA VAL A 163 17.41 -8.18 -10.48
C VAL A 163 18.66 -7.31 -10.43
N LYS A 164 19.44 -7.31 -11.49
CA LYS A 164 20.60 -6.47 -11.65
C LYS A 164 20.17 -5.00 -11.72
N THR A 165 20.82 -4.14 -10.95
CA THR A 165 20.56 -2.69 -10.93
C THR A 165 21.77 -1.89 -11.31
N ALA A 166 21.55 -0.67 -11.79
CA ALA A 166 22.59 0.30 -12.15
C ALA A 166 22.10 1.74 -11.92
N THR A 167 23.00 2.69 -11.99
CA THR A 167 22.64 4.11 -12.02
C THR A 167 22.15 4.50 -13.41
N ARG A 168 21.01 5.19 -13.50
CA ARG A 168 20.45 5.73 -14.74
C ARG A 168 20.14 7.22 -14.56
N GLY A 169 20.99 8.07 -15.11
CA GLY A 169 20.96 9.52 -14.88
C GLY A 169 21.18 9.85 -13.40
N PHE A 170 20.22 10.50 -12.77
CA PHE A 170 20.26 10.84 -11.34
C PHE A 170 19.66 9.76 -10.42
N HIS A 171 19.14 8.68 -10.99
CA HIS A 171 18.49 7.60 -10.25
C HIS A 171 19.44 6.44 -10.01
N GLN A 172 19.58 6.04 -8.76
CA GLN A 172 20.36 4.87 -8.34
C GLN A 172 19.44 3.65 -8.21
N ASP A 173 20.05 2.46 -8.21
CA ASP A 173 19.35 1.19 -7.98
C ASP A 173 18.23 0.89 -8.98
N VAL A 174 18.36 1.40 -10.23
CA VAL A 174 17.39 1.16 -11.30
C VAL A 174 17.66 -0.21 -11.93
N PRO A 175 16.64 -1.10 -12.06
CA PRO A 175 16.79 -2.36 -12.77
C PRO A 175 17.36 -2.16 -14.19
N THR A 176 18.38 -2.94 -14.56
CA THR A 176 19.02 -2.88 -15.90
C THR A 176 18.09 -3.35 -16.99
N GLU A 177 17.19 -4.31 -16.66
CA GLU A 177 16.04 -4.71 -17.47
C GLU A 177 14.79 -4.23 -16.79
N ALA A 178 13.89 -3.56 -17.52
CA ALA A 178 12.71 -2.93 -16.93
C ALA A 178 11.79 -3.98 -16.29
N VAL A 179 11.47 -3.77 -15.01
CA VAL A 179 10.42 -4.51 -14.31
C VAL A 179 9.12 -3.73 -14.45
N ILE A 180 8.30 -4.15 -15.41
CA ILE A 180 7.11 -3.40 -15.85
C ILE A 180 5.89 -3.83 -15.05
N ILE A 181 5.17 -2.87 -14.47
CA ILE A 181 3.81 -3.02 -13.96
C ILE A 181 2.87 -2.88 -15.14
N ARG A 182 2.33 -4.00 -15.62
CA ARG A 182 1.40 -4.01 -16.76
C ARG A 182 0.06 -3.42 -16.40
N LYS A 183 -0.41 -3.74 -15.19
CA LYS A 183 -1.71 -3.29 -14.68
C LYS A 183 -1.79 -3.43 -13.18
N VAL A 184 -2.62 -2.60 -12.54
CA VAL A 184 -3.08 -2.81 -11.15
C VAL A 184 -4.60 -2.91 -11.17
N SER A 185 -5.13 -4.06 -10.76
CA SER A 185 -6.57 -4.35 -10.72
C SER A 185 -7.07 -4.41 -9.28
N ILE A 186 -8.24 -3.82 -8.99
CA ILE A 186 -8.93 -3.90 -7.71
C ILE A 186 -10.00 -5.00 -7.82
N LYS A 187 -10.08 -5.84 -6.81
CA LYS A 187 -10.97 -7.01 -6.73
C LYS A 187 -12.02 -6.80 -5.66
#